data_8e248d390bc8117c857f093108f998a1
#
_entry.id   8e248d390bc8117c857f093108f998a1
#
_cell.length_a   1.000
_cell.length_b   1.000
_cell.length_c   1.000
_cell.angle_alpha   90.00
_cell.angle_beta   90.00
_cell.angle_gamma   90.00
#
_symmetry.space_group_name_H-M   'P 1'
#
loop_
_entity.id
_entity.type
_entity.pdbx_description
1 polymer ?
#
loop_
_entity_poly.entity_id
_entity_poly.type
_entity_poly.pdbx_seq_one_letter_code
_entity_poly.pdbx_strand_id
1 'polypeptide(L)'
;MIRPAVLGDVSAIRDIAIESVSQDPIPVRIDPDSMEDTIKECIAGQTHFIWVSEIDGVVVAAVAAMSERSFWFERQQCSVLLYYTRIPGEGLKLLREFGRWVKSRPVIKVAVMDLEPTTDPRLIKFLKRIGFTRTSINCSYVRGME
;
A
#
# COMPACT_ATOMS: atom_id res chain seq x y z
N MET A 1 13.84 -10.92 -4.00
CA MET A 1 13.52 -11.38 -2.62
C MET A 1 12.58 -10.39 -1.96
N ILE A 2 11.51 -10.87 -1.41
CA ILE A 2 10.60 -10.01 -0.63
C ILE A 2 10.98 -10.06 0.85
N ARG A 3 10.90 -8.93 1.53
CA ARG A 3 11.25 -8.80 2.95
C ARG A 3 10.59 -7.58 3.58
N PRO A 4 10.51 -7.54 4.92
CA PRO A 4 10.12 -6.31 5.60
C PRO A 4 11.08 -5.16 5.27
N ALA A 5 10.56 -3.95 5.19
CA ALA A 5 11.36 -2.76 4.99
C ALA A 5 12.14 -2.40 6.25
N VAL A 6 13.33 -1.84 6.07
CA VAL A 6 14.17 -1.30 7.13
C VAL A 6 14.44 0.18 6.90
N LEU A 7 14.98 0.88 7.89
CA LEU A 7 15.21 2.33 7.79
C LEU A 7 16.09 2.71 6.59
N GLY A 8 17.00 1.84 6.18
CA GLY A 8 17.82 2.06 4.98
C GLY A 8 17.05 2.08 3.67
N ASP A 9 15.79 1.61 3.66
CA ASP A 9 14.93 1.58 2.48
C ASP A 9 14.11 2.85 2.29
N VAL A 10 14.10 3.78 3.25
CA VAL A 10 13.19 4.94 3.25
C VAL A 10 13.30 5.75 1.96
N SER A 11 14.52 6.07 1.52
CA SER A 11 14.71 6.83 0.27
C SER A 11 14.20 6.09 -0.96
N ALA A 12 14.44 4.79 -1.06
CA ALA A 12 13.99 3.98 -2.19
C ALA A 12 12.47 3.86 -2.22
N ILE A 13 11.84 3.68 -1.07
CA ILE A 13 10.36 3.61 -0.96
C ILE A 13 9.74 4.97 -1.28
N ARG A 14 10.34 6.08 -0.82
CA ARG A 14 9.91 7.44 -1.18
C ARG A 14 9.93 7.63 -2.70
N ASP A 15 11.00 7.23 -3.37
CA ASP A 15 11.12 7.37 -4.81
C ASP A 15 10.05 6.53 -5.55
N ILE A 16 9.78 5.33 -5.07
CA ILE A 16 8.69 4.48 -5.56
C ILE A 16 7.33 5.15 -5.34
N ALA A 17 7.09 5.76 -4.18
CA ALA A 17 5.85 6.46 -3.89
C ALA A 17 5.64 7.67 -4.82
N ILE A 18 6.68 8.45 -5.07
CA ILE A 18 6.64 9.58 -6.00
C ILE A 18 6.31 9.07 -7.42
N GLU A 19 6.97 8.02 -7.86
CA GLU A 19 6.71 7.39 -9.15
C GLU A 19 5.27 6.89 -9.26
N SER A 20 4.73 6.29 -8.21
CA SER A 20 3.36 5.81 -8.15
C SER A 20 2.34 6.93 -8.32
N VAL A 21 2.45 8.02 -7.55
CA VAL A 21 1.49 9.13 -7.63
C VAL A 21 1.64 9.92 -8.93
N SER A 22 2.80 9.83 -9.59
CA SER A 22 3.06 10.50 -10.87
C SER A 22 2.43 9.77 -12.06
N GLN A 23 1.92 8.55 -11.88
CA GLN A 23 1.22 7.82 -12.95
C GLN A 23 -0.14 8.43 -13.28
N ASP A 24 -0.80 9.01 -12.28
CA ASP A 24 -2.08 9.69 -12.43
C ASP A 24 -2.06 11.00 -11.62
N PRO A 25 -1.37 12.03 -12.15
CA PRO A 25 -1.10 13.24 -11.38
C PRO A 25 -2.38 14.05 -11.15
N ILE A 26 -2.48 14.59 -9.94
CA ILE A 26 -3.51 15.57 -9.56
C ILE A 26 -2.83 16.91 -9.31
N PRO A 27 -3.55 18.05 -9.41
CA PRO A 27 -2.98 19.39 -9.22
C PRO A 27 -2.75 19.71 -7.74
N VAL A 28 -2.11 18.80 -7.02
CA VAL A 28 -1.72 18.97 -5.61
C VAL A 28 -0.22 18.69 -5.52
N ARG A 29 0.47 19.54 -4.80
CA ARG A 29 1.92 19.43 -4.65
C ARG A 29 2.29 18.17 -3.86
N ILE A 30 3.22 17.38 -4.41
CA ILE A 30 3.82 16.23 -3.72
C ILE A 30 4.69 16.74 -2.56
N ASP A 31 4.59 16.09 -1.41
CA ASP A 31 5.37 16.39 -0.21
C ASP A 31 6.28 15.21 0.14
N PRO A 32 7.53 15.18 -0.36
CA PRO A 32 8.45 14.08 -0.10
C PRO A 32 8.81 13.89 1.37
N ASP A 33 8.88 14.97 2.13
CA ASP A 33 9.21 14.89 3.56
C ASP A 33 8.09 14.21 4.34
N SER A 34 6.84 14.53 4.04
CA SER A 34 5.68 13.87 4.63
C SER A 34 5.64 12.38 4.27
N MET A 35 5.99 12.04 3.03
CA MET A 35 6.12 10.64 2.60
C MET A 35 7.14 9.89 3.45
N GLU A 36 8.33 10.47 3.65
CA GLU A 36 9.38 9.86 4.46
C GLU A 36 8.93 9.65 5.90
N ASP A 37 8.27 10.63 6.50
CA ASP A 37 7.75 10.51 7.86
C ASP A 37 6.75 9.36 7.99
N THR A 38 5.84 9.24 7.05
CA THR A 38 4.86 8.14 7.01
C THR A 38 5.54 6.79 6.82
N ILE A 39 6.53 6.71 5.95
CA ILE A 39 7.30 5.46 5.73
C ILE A 39 8.01 5.05 7.02
N LYS A 40 8.65 5.99 7.71
CA LYS A 40 9.32 5.72 8.99
C LYS A 40 8.32 5.26 10.05
N GLU A 41 7.15 5.87 10.10
CA GLU A 41 6.09 5.46 11.02
C GLU A 41 5.62 4.02 10.74
N CYS A 42 5.44 3.66 9.48
CA CYS A 42 5.09 2.30 9.09
C CYS A 42 6.16 1.28 9.51
N ILE A 43 7.43 1.63 9.34
CA ILE A 43 8.56 0.75 9.71
C ILE A 43 8.61 0.57 11.23
N ALA A 44 8.43 1.63 12.00
CA ALA A 44 8.50 1.59 13.46
C ALA A 44 7.27 0.96 14.11
N GLY A 45 6.10 1.02 13.46
CA GLY A 45 4.83 0.59 14.03
C GLY A 45 4.63 -0.91 14.00
N GLN A 46 4.24 -1.50 15.13
CA GLN A 46 3.96 -2.94 15.22
C GLN A 46 2.65 -3.35 14.56
N THR A 47 1.74 -2.40 14.33
CA THR A 47 0.42 -2.62 13.75
C THR A 47 0.36 -2.20 12.28
N HIS A 48 1.49 -1.82 11.71
CA HIS A 48 1.60 -1.41 10.32
C HIS A 48 2.33 -2.48 9.51
N PHE A 49 2.12 -2.45 8.20
CA PHE A 49 2.78 -3.36 7.28
C PHE A 49 3.55 -2.53 6.24
N ILE A 50 4.84 -2.82 6.09
CA ILE A 50 5.63 -2.26 5.01
C ILE A 50 6.69 -3.28 4.58
N TRP A 51 6.59 -3.73 3.35
CA TRP A 51 7.49 -4.71 2.77
C TRP A 51 7.94 -4.24 1.39
N VAL A 52 9.11 -4.70 1.00
CA VAL A 52 9.73 -4.40 -0.30
C VAL A 52 10.12 -5.67 -1.03
N SER A 53 10.20 -5.57 -2.35
CA SER A 53 10.89 -6.55 -3.18
C SER A 53 12.23 -5.96 -3.61
N GLU A 54 13.29 -6.70 -3.35
CA GLU A 54 14.65 -6.33 -3.70
C GLU A 54 15.22 -7.33 -4.68
N ILE A 55 15.77 -6.83 -5.80
CA ILE A 55 16.43 -7.63 -6.82
C ILE A 55 17.79 -6.98 -7.09
N ASP A 56 18.85 -7.78 -6.95
CA ASP A 56 20.24 -7.33 -7.15
C ASP A 56 20.57 -6.04 -6.38
N GLY A 57 20.13 -5.98 -5.12
CA GLY A 57 20.37 -4.85 -4.23
C GLY A 57 19.49 -3.62 -4.47
N VAL A 58 18.52 -3.70 -5.39
CA VAL A 58 17.64 -2.59 -5.76
C VAL A 58 16.21 -2.89 -5.36
N VAL A 59 15.57 -1.97 -4.66
CA VAL A 59 14.14 -2.06 -4.33
C VAL A 59 13.33 -1.75 -5.59
N VAL A 60 12.53 -2.72 -6.02
CA VAL A 60 11.76 -2.64 -7.28
C VAL A 60 10.25 -2.62 -7.06
N ALA A 61 9.79 -2.90 -5.88
CA ALA A 61 8.37 -2.88 -5.52
C ALA A 61 8.20 -2.64 -4.02
N ALA A 62 7.07 -2.04 -3.64
CA ALA A 62 6.75 -1.80 -2.25
C ALA A 62 5.25 -1.87 -2.00
N VAL A 63 4.87 -2.33 -0.81
CA VAL A 63 3.52 -2.24 -0.26
C VAL A 63 3.62 -1.66 1.14
N ALA A 64 2.85 -0.63 1.41
CA ALA A 64 2.73 -0.03 2.74
C ALA A 64 1.27 0.08 3.13
N ALA A 65 0.96 -0.31 4.36
CA ALA A 65 -0.38 -0.22 4.92
C ALA A 65 -0.32 0.20 6.38
N MET A 66 -1.24 1.04 6.79
CA MET A 66 -1.35 1.52 8.17
C MET A 66 -2.65 1.03 8.79
N SER A 67 -2.55 0.59 10.03
CA SER A 67 -3.70 0.26 10.86
C SER A 67 -4.07 1.43 11.74
N GLU A 68 -5.37 1.69 11.85
CA GLU A 68 -5.93 2.70 12.73
C GLU A 68 -7.21 2.16 13.38
N ARG A 69 -7.62 2.80 14.46
CA ARG A 69 -8.91 2.48 15.07
C ARG A 69 -10.03 2.82 14.09
N SER A 70 -10.91 1.86 13.83
CA SER A 70 -12.05 2.08 12.97
C SER A 70 -13.01 3.10 13.60
N PHE A 71 -13.53 4.02 12.79
CA PHE A 71 -14.61 4.90 13.22
C PHE A 71 -15.92 4.15 13.47
N TRP A 72 -16.14 3.07 12.70
CA TRP A 72 -17.44 2.37 12.71
C TRP A 72 -17.48 1.14 13.62
N PHE A 73 -16.32 0.51 13.86
CA PHE A 73 -16.25 -0.80 14.51
C PHE A 73 -15.28 -0.78 15.69
N GLU A 74 -15.43 -1.70 16.62
CA GLU A 74 -14.61 -1.77 17.83
C GLU A 74 -13.12 -2.04 17.58
N ARG A 75 -12.78 -2.59 16.43
CA ARG A 75 -11.44 -3.07 16.14
C ARG A 75 -10.74 -2.20 15.12
N GLN A 76 -9.55 -2.59 14.75
CA GLN A 76 -8.72 -1.83 13.82
C GLN A 76 -9.12 -2.06 12.37
N GLN A 77 -8.95 -1.02 11.59
CA GLN A 77 -9.02 -1.03 10.14
C GLN A 77 -7.62 -0.78 9.60
N CYS A 78 -7.25 -1.50 8.54
CA CYS A 78 -5.97 -1.33 7.85
C CYS A 78 -6.22 -0.81 6.44
N SER A 79 -5.49 0.23 6.05
CA SER A 79 -5.59 0.82 4.71
C SER A 79 -4.25 0.76 3.99
N VAL A 80 -4.26 0.28 2.76
CA VAL A 80 -3.08 0.30 1.89
C VAL A 80 -2.85 1.74 1.43
N LEU A 81 -1.67 2.27 1.73
CA LEU A 81 -1.25 3.62 1.34
C LEU A 81 -0.43 3.61 0.07
N LEU A 82 0.31 2.53 -0.18
CA LEU A 82 1.21 2.39 -1.31
C LEU A 82 1.16 0.95 -1.80
N TYR A 83 0.94 0.81 -3.09
CA TYR A 83 1.19 -0.42 -3.84
C TYR A 83 1.76 -0.03 -5.19
N TYR A 84 3.00 -0.40 -5.44
CA TYR A 84 3.64 -0.12 -6.72
C TYR A 84 4.71 -1.15 -7.03
N THR A 85 4.80 -1.53 -8.28
CA THR A 85 5.83 -2.44 -8.77
C THR A 85 6.41 -1.94 -10.10
N ARG A 86 7.73 -1.94 -10.20
CA ARG A 86 8.45 -1.67 -11.44
C ARG A 86 8.62 -2.92 -12.30
N ILE A 87 8.52 -4.09 -11.66
CA ILE A 87 8.72 -5.37 -12.31
C ILE A 87 7.46 -6.21 -12.16
N PRO A 88 6.86 -6.70 -13.27
CA PRO A 88 5.66 -7.53 -13.21
C PRO A 88 5.83 -8.74 -12.28
N GLY A 89 4.81 -9.03 -11.49
CA GLY A 89 4.79 -10.18 -10.58
C GLY A 89 5.35 -9.92 -9.19
N GLU A 90 6.28 -9.00 -9.02
CA GLU A 90 6.87 -8.71 -7.70
C GLU A 90 5.86 -8.09 -6.74
N GLY A 91 5.01 -7.19 -7.25
CA GLY A 91 3.94 -6.61 -6.43
C GLY A 91 2.94 -7.64 -5.92
N LEU A 92 2.61 -8.65 -6.74
CA LEU A 92 1.67 -9.70 -6.33
C LEU A 92 2.23 -10.55 -5.19
N LYS A 93 3.53 -10.80 -5.18
CA LYS A 93 4.19 -11.49 -4.06
C LYS A 93 4.04 -10.70 -2.76
N LEU A 94 4.19 -9.39 -2.84
CA LEU A 94 4.01 -8.49 -1.68
C LEU A 94 2.56 -8.47 -1.20
N LEU A 95 1.59 -8.40 -2.10
CA LEU A 95 0.18 -8.44 -1.74
C LEU A 95 -0.21 -9.77 -1.08
N ARG A 96 0.38 -10.87 -1.51
CA ARG A 96 0.15 -12.17 -0.88
C ARG A 96 0.65 -12.16 0.57
N GLU A 97 1.82 -11.61 0.81
CA GLU A 97 2.34 -11.45 2.17
C GLU A 97 1.49 -10.51 3.01
N PHE A 98 1.01 -9.43 2.42
CA PHE A 98 0.08 -8.53 3.09
C PHE A 98 -1.20 -9.27 3.51
N GLY A 99 -1.77 -10.05 2.62
CA GLY A 99 -2.95 -10.88 2.93
C GLY A 99 -2.71 -11.86 4.08
N ARG A 100 -1.54 -12.50 4.09
CA ARG A 100 -1.15 -13.39 5.20
C ARG A 100 -1.00 -12.63 6.51
N TRP A 101 -0.41 -11.45 6.46
CA TRP A 101 -0.25 -10.61 7.63
C TRP A 101 -1.59 -10.17 8.22
N VAL A 102 -2.54 -9.74 7.37
CA VAL A 102 -3.90 -9.39 7.82
C VAL A 102 -4.56 -10.59 8.50
N LYS A 103 -4.49 -11.76 7.90
CA LYS A 103 -5.07 -12.99 8.47
C LYS A 103 -4.44 -13.38 9.80
N SER A 104 -3.15 -13.10 9.98
CA SER A 104 -2.44 -13.41 11.21
C SER A 104 -2.74 -12.45 12.37
N ARG A 105 -3.50 -11.37 12.11
CA ARG A 105 -3.83 -10.32 13.09
C ARG A 105 -5.33 -10.16 13.26
N PRO A 106 -5.96 -10.97 14.13
CA PRO A 106 -7.43 -10.96 14.29
C PRO A 106 -8.00 -9.61 14.76
N VAL A 107 -7.17 -8.72 15.28
CA VAL A 107 -7.57 -7.36 15.67
C VAL A 107 -7.95 -6.51 14.44
N ILE A 108 -7.41 -6.83 13.27
CA ILE A 108 -7.74 -6.16 12.01
C ILE A 108 -8.99 -6.82 11.44
N LYS A 109 -10.11 -6.11 11.47
CA LYS A 109 -11.40 -6.64 10.99
C LYS A 109 -11.69 -6.25 9.56
N VAL A 110 -11.12 -5.15 9.09
CA VAL A 110 -11.30 -4.65 7.73
C VAL A 110 -9.94 -4.19 7.21
N ALA A 111 -9.56 -4.66 6.04
CA ALA A 111 -8.41 -4.13 5.30
C ALA A 111 -8.90 -3.61 3.94
N VAL A 112 -8.45 -2.43 3.56
CA VAL A 112 -8.93 -1.71 2.38
C VAL A 112 -7.77 -1.40 1.45
N MET A 113 -7.99 -1.59 0.16
CA MET A 113 -7.09 -1.14 -0.90
C MET A 113 -7.90 -0.41 -1.96
N ASP A 114 -7.60 0.87 -2.18
CA ASP A 114 -8.23 1.65 -3.23
C ASP A 114 -7.58 1.32 -4.57
N LEU A 115 -8.42 1.13 -5.59
CA LEU A 115 -8.00 0.81 -6.95
C LEU A 115 -8.60 1.80 -7.92
N GLU A 116 -7.80 2.23 -8.89
CA GLU A 116 -8.28 3.07 -9.98
C GLU A 116 -9.22 2.28 -10.92
N PRO A 117 -10.18 2.98 -11.58
CA PRO A 117 -11.08 2.31 -12.53
C PRO A 117 -10.34 1.59 -13.68
N THR A 118 -9.13 2.05 -13.99
CA THR A 118 -8.27 1.46 -15.04
C THR A 118 -7.45 0.28 -14.57
N THR A 119 -7.63 -0.16 -13.33
CA THR A 119 -6.90 -1.30 -12.76
C THR A 119 -7.13 -2.56 -13.58
N ASP A 120 -6.06 -3.32 -13.84
CA ASP A 120 -6.14 -4.60 -14.52
C ASP A 120 -7.09 -5.55 -13.76
N PRO A 121 -8.10 -6.11 -14.45
CA PRO A 121 -9.05 -7.04 -13.81
C PRO A 121 -8.38 -8.27 -13.17
N ARG A 122 -7.19 -8.66 -13.62
CA ARG A 122 -6.44 -9.78 -13.04
C ARG A 122 -6.00 -9.47 -11.61
N LEU A 123 -5.68 -8.21 -11.32
CA LEU A 123 -5.35 -7.77 -9.95
C LEU A 123 -6.56 -7.92 -9.04
N ILE A 124 -7.74 -7.52 -9.49
CA ILE A 124 -8.98 -7.67 -8.71
C ILE A 124 -9.26 -9.14 -8.41
N LYS A 125 -9.09 -10.01 -9.40
CA LYS A 125 -9.24 -11.47 -9.21
C LYS A 125 -8.25 -12.01 -8.19
N PHE A 126 -7.01 -11.55 -8.25
CA PHE A 126 -5.99 -11.94 -7.29
C PHE A 126 -6.35 -11.51 -5.87
N LEU A 127 -6.79 -10.27 -5.69
CA LEU A 127 -7.22 -9.76 -4.38
C LEU A 127 -8.37 -10.58 -3.81
N LYS A 128 -9.34 -10.96 -4.63
CA LYS A 128 -10.43 -11.84 -4.19
C LYS A 128 -9.93 -13.19 -3.70
N ARG A 129 -8.94 -13.77 -4.39
CA ARG A 129 -8.34 -15.03 -3.98
C ARG A 129 -7.65 -14.97 -2.63
N ILE A 130 -7.05 -13.84 -2.28
CA ILE A 130 -6.35 -13.67 -1.00
C ILE A 130 -7.26 -13.13 0.10
N GLY A 131 -8.56 -12.93 -0.18
CA GLY A 131 -9.56 -12.64 0.83
C GLY A 131 -10.22 -11.26 0.76
N PHE A 132 -9.85 -10.41 -0.21
CA PHE A 132 -10.47 -9.11 -0.42
C PHE A 132 -11.72 -9.28 -1.30
N THR A 133 -12.81 -9.76 -0.68
CA THR A 133 -13.99 -10.23 -1.39
C THR A 133 -15.08 -9.18 -1.59
N ARG A 134 -15.03 -8.08 -0.82
CA ARG A 134 -16.00 -7.00 -0.92
C ARG A 134 -15.40 -5.83 -1.67
N THR A 135 -16.14 -5.32 -2.66
CA THR A 135 -15.74 -4.12 -3.41
C THR A 135 -16.65 -2.95 -3.06
N SER A 136 -16.10 -1.74 -3.10
CA SER A 136 -16.83 -0.49 -2.90
C SER A 136 -16.37 0.53 -3.94
N ILE A 137 -17.12 1.60 -4.07
CA ILE A 137 -16.81 2.71 -4.97
C ILE A 137 -16.38 3.90 -4.11
N ASN A 138 -15.26 4.52 -4.50
CA ASN A 138 -14.75 5.73 -3.87
C ASN A 138 -14.96 6.90 -4.83
N CYS A 139 -15.53 7.99 -4.33
CA CYS A 139 -15.67 9.25 -5.07
C CYS A 139 -14.81 10.29 -4.38
N SER A 140 -13.93 10.94 -5.14
CA SER A 140 -13.00 11.93 -4.61
C SER A 140 -13.28 13.31 -5.22
N TYR A 141 -13.28 14.33 -4.36
CA TYR A 141 -13.21 15.72 -4.81
C TYR A 141 -11.74 16.13 -4.79
N VAL A 142 -11.24 16.60 -5.91
CA VAL A 142 -9.88 17.12 -6.03
C VAL A 142 -9.96 18.58 -6.48
N ARG A 143 -9.47 19.49 -5.63
CA ARG A 143 -9.46 20.92 -5.97
C ARG A 143 -8.58 21.16 -7.19
N GLY A 144 -9.14 21.88 -8.18
CA GLY A 144 -8.50 22.09 -9.48
C GLY A 144 -8.91 21.09 -10.57
N MET A 145 -9.77 20.12 -10.22
CA MET A 145 -10.30 19.12 -11.15
C MET A 145 -11.84 19.09 -11.12
N GLU A 146 -12.48 20.17 -10.65
CA GLU A 146 -13.94 20.32 -10.63
C GLU A 146 -14.57 20.39 -12.02
#